data_901046c478692bc606c8041e6e5011d4
#
_entry.id   901046c478692bc606c8041e6e5011d4
#
_cell.length_a   1.000
_cell.length_b   1.000
_cell.length_c   1.000
_cell.angle_alpha   90.00
_cell.angle_beta   90.00
_cell.angle_gamma   90.00
#
_symmetry.space_group_name_H-M   'P 1'
#
loop_
_entity.id
_entity.type
_entity.pdbx_description
1 polymer ?
#
loop_
_entity_poly.entity_id
_entity_poly.type
_entity_poly.pdbx_seq_one_letter_code
_entity_poly.pdbx_strand_id
1 'polypeptide(L)'
;GFNLLIDAGSATLIKLQEHLDPLDLDAVILSHYHHDHIADLGVLQYYWQLHPKRNPETLLSIYGHTKDSIHFEELTMENVSKGHPYFEAEELKIGPFLITFMETIHPVVCYAMRIVEETTGKVFVFTGDSGYLESFADFAKDADLFLADTYLFEGNEHHHAHFTSKEAGELAKSANVKKLVLTHLPQFGDLEQLKNEAQKAAGKGIDVELAAVDKVFNI
;
A
#
# COMPACT_ATOMS: atom_id res chain seq x y z
N GLY A 1 7.87 2.66 -18.67
CA GLY A 1 7.53 1.85 -17.51
C GLY A 1 6.03 1.83 -17.28
N PHE A 2 5.59 1.14 -16.25
CA PHE A 2 4.18 1.12 -15.82
C PHE A 2 4.08 1.81 -14.47
N ASN A 3 3.18 2.78 -14.33
CA ASN A 3 3.02 3.62 -13.16
C ASN A 3 1.76 3.21 -12.38
N LEU A 4 1.95 2.43 -11.33
CA LEU A 4 0.88 2.00 -10.41
C LEU A 4 0.94 2.83 -9.13
N LEU A 5 -0.12 3.56 -8.82
CA LEU A 5 -0.30 4.22 -7.53
C LEU A 5 -1.00 3.28 -6.56
N ILE A 6 -0.45 3.10 -5.37
CA ILE A 6 -1.05 2.32 -4.28
C ILE A 6 -1.50 3.30 -3.21
N ASP A 7 -2.81 3.35 -2.97
CA ASP A 7 -3.51 4.33 -2.16
C ASP A 7 -3.33 5.79 -2.62
N ALA A 8 -4.25 6.64 -2.29
CA ALA A 8 -4.30 8.05 -2.68
C ALA A 8 -4.67 8.94 -1.48
N GLY A 9 -3.91 8.83 -0.41
CA GLY A 9 -4.11 9.57 0.82
C GLY A 9 -3.80 11.07 0.68
N SER A 10 -3.91 11.79 1.79
CA SER A 10 -3.73 13.24 1.83
C SER A 10 -2.37 13.70 1.29
N ALA A 11 -2.36 14.71 0.43
CA ALA A 11 -1.21 15.29 -0.25
C ALA A 11 -0.52 14.36 -1.29
N THR A 12 -1.13 13.23 -1.63
CA THR A 12 -0.59 12.31 -2.64
C THR A 12 -0.47 13.00 -4.00
N LEU A 13 -1.50 13.72 -4.45
CA LEU A 13 -1.46 14.35 -5.76
C LEU A 13 -0.35 15.41 -5.88
N ILE A 14 -0.18 16.24 -4.86
CA ILE A 14 0.83 17.30 -4.89
C ILE A 14 2.25 16.71 -4.87
N LYS A 15 2.44 15.60 -4.16
CA LYS A 15 3.72 14.89 -4.12
C LYS A 15 3.99 14.10 -5.40
N LEU A 16 2.97 13.47 -5.95
CA LEU A 16 3.08 12.78 -7.23
C LEU A 16 3.57 13.71 -8.34
N GLN A 17 3.05 14.95 -8.40
CA GLN A 17 3.43 15.94 -9.40
C GLN A 17 4.92 16.37 -9.36
N GLU A 18 5.61 16.14 -8.25
CA GLU A 18 7.05 16.38 -8.13
C GLU A 18 7.88 15.32 -8.87
N HIS A 19 7.30 14.15 -9.14
CA HIS A 19 8.00 12.98 -9.71
C HIS A 19 7.43 12.50 -11.04
N LEU A 20 6.12 12.68 -11.26
CA LEU A 20 5.38 12.16 -12.40
C LEU A 20 4.23 13.09 -12.76
N ASP A 21 3.96 13.29 -14.06
CA ASP A 21 2.68 13.89 -14.46
C ASP A 21 1.55 12.91 -14.07
N PRO A 22 0.55 13.31 -13.25
CA PRO A 22 -0.54 12.41 -12.87
C PRO A 22 -1.32 11.84 -14.07
N LEU A 23 -1.24 12.42 -15.25
CA LEU A 23 -1.79 11.86 -16.49
C LEU A 23 -1.01 10.64 -17.00
N ASP A 24 0.20 10.42 -16.54
CA ASP A 24 1.03 9.27 -16.88
C ASP A 24 0.79 8.06 -15.94
N LEU A 25 -0.17 8.16 -15.00
CA LEU A 25 -0.61 7.02 -14.22
C LEU A 25 -1.34 6.01 -15.12
N ASP A 26 -0.91 4.75 -15.06
CA ASP A 26 -1.58 3.65 -15.74
C ASP A 26 -2.74 3.08 -14.92
N ALA A 27 -2.58 3.06 -13.58
CA ALA A 27 -3.61 2.59 -12.67
C ALA A 27 -3.43 3.12 -11.24
N VAL A 28 -4.53 3.07 -10.47
CA VAL A 28 -4.55 3.25 -9.02
C VAL A 28 -5.12 1.97 -8.40
N ILE A 29 -4.57 1.50 -7.28
CA ILE A 29 -5.14 0.41 -6.49
C ILE A 29 -5.25 0.82 -5.03
N LEU A 30 -6.37 0.54 -4.40
CA LEU A 30 -6.68 0.95 -3.03
C LEU A 30 -6.72 -0.25 -2.10
N SER A 31 -6.05 -0.15 -0.96
CA SER A 31 -6.09 -1.16 0.09
C SER A 31 -7.43 -1.17 0.82
N HIS A 32 -7.94 0.01 1.14
CA HIS A 32 -9.23 0.24 1.80
C HIS A 32 -9.68 1.70 1.63
N TYR A 33 -10.80 2.08 2.26
CA TYR A 33 -11.44 3.37 2.02
C TYR A 33 -11.42 4.34 3.23
N HIS A 34 -10.49 4.20 4.18
CA HIS A 34 -10.28 5.26 5.16
C HIS A 34 -9.75 6.52 4.47
N HIS A 35 -10.15 7.68 4.99
CA HIS A 35 -9.85 8.96 4.34
C HIS A 35 -8.36 9.26 4.17
N ASP A 36 -7.52 8.79 5.06
CA ASP A 36 -6.06 8.92 4.95
C ASP A 36 -5.45 8.06 3.83
N HIS A 37 -6.23 7.13 3.25
CA HIS A 37 -5.87 6.32 2.09
C HIS A 37 -6.54 6.75 0.79
N ILE A 38 -7.61 7.56 0.84
CA ILE A 38 -8.37 7.97 -0.35
C ILE A 38 -8.61 9.49 -0.45
N ALA A 39 -8.07 10.31 0.46
CA ALA A 39 -8.40 11.74 0.54
C ALA A 39 -8.17 12.51 -0.77
N ASP A 40 -7.13 12.17 -1.53
CA ASP A 40 -6.80 12.82 -2.80
C ASP A 40 -7.42 12.12 -4.03
N LEU A 41 -8.15 11.02 -3.86
CA LEU A 41 -8.70 10.27 -4.99
C LEU A 41 -9.65 11.13 -5.83
N GLY A 42 -10.61 11.79 -5.18
CA GLY A 42 -11.53 12.70 -5.87
C GLY A 42 -10.80 13.89 -6.51
N VAL A 43 -9.75 14.39 -5.86
CA VAL A 43 -8.92 15.48 -6.41
C VAL A 43 -8.16 15.00 -7.65
N LEU A 44 -7.64 13.77 -7.63
CA LEU A 44 -6.99 13.15 -8.79
C LEU A 44 -7.98 12.96 -9.97
N GLN A 45 -9.21 12.50 -9.69
CA GLN A 45 -10.26 12.38 -10.71
C GLN A 45 -10.58 13.74 -11.35
N TYR A 46 -10.71 14.80 -10.54
CA TYR A 46 -10.93 16.15 -11.07
C TYR A 46 -9.70 16.70 -11.80
N TYR A 47 -8.48 16.39 -11.39
CA TYR A 47 -7.27 16.69 -12.14
C TYR A 47 -7.34 16.08 -13.56
N TRP A 48 -7.67 14.80 -13.65
CA TRP A 48 -7.87 14.11 -14.93
C TRP A 48 -8.99 14.75 -15.75
N GLN A 49 -10.13 15.06 -15.13
CA GLN A 49 -11.27 15.65 -15.83
C GLN A 49 -10.95 17.00 -16.48
N LEU A 50 -10.24 17.85 -15.75
CA LEU A 50 -10.07 19.26 -16.12
C LEU A 50 -8.77 19.54 -16.85
N HIS A 51 -7.83 18.59 -16.89
CA HIS A 51 -6.51 18.84 -17.46
C HIS A 51 -6.56 18.92 -18.98
N PRO A 52 -6.07 20.06 -19.60
CA PRO A 52 -6.23 20.30 -21.03
C PRO A 52 -5.43 19.36 -21.94
N LYS A 53 -4.41 18.68 -21.41
CA LYS A 53 -3.59 17.72 -22.17
C LYS A 53 -4.11 16.30 -22.08
N ARG A 54 -5.14 16.04 -21.28
CA ARG A 54 -5.70 14.70 -21.15
C ARG A 54 -6.25 14.21 -22.49
N ASN A 55 -5.98 12.95 -22.84
CA ASN A 55 -6.71 12.27 -23.90
C ASN A 55 -8.11 11.89 -23.39
N PRO A 56 -9.21 12.43 -23.95
CA PRO A 56 -10.56 12.16 -23.48
C PRO A 56 -10.99 10.69 -23.65
N GLU A 57 -10.34 9.94 -24.53
CA GLU A 57 -10.62 8.51 -24.76
C GLU A 57 -9.96 7.61 -23.68
N THR A 58 -9.07 8.15 -22.84
CA THR A 58 -8.39 7.40 -21.79
C THR A 58 -9.11 7.60 -20.46
N LEU A 59 -9.44 6.50 -19.80
CA LEU A 59 -9.99 6.50 -18.44
C LEU A 59 -8.92 6.06 -17.45
N LEU A 60 -8.86 6.73 -16.30
CA LEU A 60 -8.02 6.28 -15.18
C LEU A 60 -8.63 5.00 -14.59
N SER A 61 -7.89 3.89 -14.63
CA SER A 61 -8.31 2.63 -14.01
C SER A 61 -8.05 2.69 -12.49
N ILE A 62 -9.10 2.49 -11.68
CA ILE A 62 -9.01 2.51 -10.22
C ILE A 62 -9.53 1.18 -9.69
N TYR A 63 -8.67 0.43 -9.00
CA TYR A 63 -8.99 -0.88 -8.45
C TYR A 63 -9.32 -0.79 -6.97
N GLY A 64 -10.42 -1.43 -6.54
CA GLY A 64 -10.85 -1.45 -5.16
C GLY A 64 -11.71 -2.66 -4.83
N HIS A 65 -11.89 -2.96 -3.54
CA HIS A 65 -12.78 -4.04 -3.10
C HIS A 65 -14.25 -3.60 -3.13
N THR A 66 -15.17 -4.55 -3.31
CA THR A 66 -16.62 -4.27 -3.39
C THR A 66 -17.38 -4.43 -2.06
N LYS A 67 -16.68 -4.71 -0.97
CA LYS A 67 -17.30 -4.91 0.36
C LYS A 67 -17.91 -3.62 0.94
N ASP A 68 -17.47 -2.46 0.47
CA ASP A 68 -18.07 -1.15 0.68
C ASP A 68 -18.54 -0.63 -0.68
N SER A 69 -19.82 -0.81 -0.97
CA SER A 69 -20.38 -0.46 -2.28
C SER A 69 -20.43 1.04 -2.52
N ILE A 70 -20.56 1.86 -1.47
CA ILE A 70 -20.65 3.32 -1.59
C ILE A 70 -19.31 3.86 -2.11
N HIS A 71 -18.21 3.56 -1.43
CA HIS A 71 -16.90 4.04 -1.86
C HIS A 71 -16.44 3.37 -3.17
N PHE A 72 -16.82 2.10 -3.41
CA PHE A 72 -16.49 1.44 -4.67
C PHE A 72 -17.18 2.13 -5.87
N GLU A 73 -18.44 2.55 -5.74
CA GLU A 73 -19.13 3.27 -6.81
C GLU A 73 -18.48 4.62 -7.12
N GLU A 74 -17.89 5.30 -6.13
CA GLU A 74 -17.17 6.57 -6.30
C GLU A 74 -15.87 6.44 -7.09
N LEU A 75 -15.33 5.22 -7.26
CA LEU A 75 -14.16 4.98 -8.13
C LEU A 75 -14.47 5.23 -9.61
N THR A 76 -15.76 5.19 -9.98
CA THR A 76 -16.20 5.45 -11.34
C THR A 76 -16.73 6.87 -11.47
N MET A 77 -16.04 7.69 -12.23
CA MET A 77 -16.49 9.02 -12.65
C MET A 77 -16.68 9.03 -14.15
N GLU A 78 -17.88 9.37 -14.59
CA GLU A 78 -18.26 9.31 -16.00
C GLU A 78 -17.26 10.04 -16.90
N ASN A 79 -16.79 9.35 -17.95
CA ASN A 79 -15.78 9.83 -18.90
C ASN A 79 -14.41 10.23 -18.28
N VAL A 80 -14.11 9.84 -17.04
CA VAL A 80 -12.87 10.21 -16.34
C VAL A 80 -12.14 8.98 -15.79
N SER A 81 -12.81 8.20 -14.95
CA SER A 81 -12.24 7.02 -14.30
C SER A 81 -13.19 5.84 -14.35
N LYS A 82 -12.65 4.65 -14.16
CA LYS A 82 -13.41 3.42 -14.08
C LYS A 82 -12.96 2.59 -12.90
N GLY A 83 -13.91 2.29 -12.00
CA GLY A 83 -13.75 1.35 -10.90
C GLY A 83 -13.68 -0.08 -11.42
N HIS A 84 -12.70 -0.84 -10.95
CA HIS A 84 -12.49 -2.24 -11.23
C HIS A 84 -12.46 -3.02 -9.92
N PRO A 85 -13.28 -4.06 -9.74
CA PRO A 85 -13.25 -4.84 -8.52
C PRO A 85 -12.02 -5.75 -8.47
N TYR A 86 -11.54 -6.02 -7.26
CA TYR A 86 -10.66 -7.14 -6.96
C TYR A 86 -11.25 -7.99 -5.82
N PHE A 87 -10.80 -9.24 -5.72
CA PHE A 87 -11.29 -10.21 -4.77
C PHE A 87 -10.13 -11.01 -4.17
N GLU A 88 -10.21 -11.33 -2.88
CA GLU A 88 -9.16 -12.06 -2.17
C GLU A 88 -8.82 -13.42 -2.80
N ALA A 89 -9.84 -14.12 -3.32
CA ALA A 89 -9.68 -15.46 -3.90
C ALA A 89 -9.11 -15.47 -5.33
N GLU A 90 -8.85 -14.29 -5.91
CA GLU A 90 -8.46 -14.16 -7.31
C GLU A 90 -7.12 -13.42 -7.45
N GLU A 91 -6.32 -13.86 -8.41
CA GLU A 91 -5.14 -13.10 -8.82
C GLU A 91 -5.56 -12.00 -9.79
N LEU A 92 -5.07 -10.78 -9.54
CA LEU A 92 -5.33 -9.62 -10.39
C LEU A 92 -4.08 -9.28 -11.18
N LYS A 93 -4.21 -9.19 -12.50
CA LYS A 93 -3.13 -8.70 -13.36
C LYS A 93 -3.34 -7.23 -13.72
N ILE A 94 -2.37 -6.38 -13.35
CA ILE A 94 -2.33 -4.96 -13.72
C ILE A 94 -0.98 -4.67 -14.37
N GLY A 95 -0.97 -4.43 -15.67
CA GLY A 95 0.27 -4.23 -16.42
C GLY A 95 1.26 -5.39 -16.24
N PRO A 96 2.49 -5.14 -15.77
CA PRO A 96 3.48 -6.18 -15.51
C PRO A 96 3.33 -6.86 -14.14
N PHE A 97 2.33 -6.47 -13.34
CA PHE A 97 2.17 -6.91 -11.97
C PHE A 97 1.08 -7.98 -11.84
N LEU A 98 1.41 -9.05 -11.12
CA LEU A 98 0.48 -10.04 -10.64
C LEU A 98 0.26 -9.80 -9.15
N ILE A 99 -0.99 -9.53 -8.75
CA ILE A 99 -1.34 -9.09 -7.39
C ILE A 99 -2.26 -10.11 -6.75
N THR A 100 -1.91 -10.55 -5.55
CA THR A 100 -2.77 -11.35 -4.67
C THR A 100 -3.09 -10.57 -3.41
N PHE A 101 -4.21 -10.92 -2.78
CA PHE A 101 -4.77 -10.17 -1.67
C PHE A 101 -4.94 -11.05 -0.45
N MET A 102 -4.88 -10.46 0.73
CA MET A 102 -5.21 -11.08 2.01
C MET A 102 -5.98 -10.07 2.86
N GLU A 103 -7.17 -10.44 3.33
CA GLU A 103 -7.94 -9.57 4.24
C GLU A 103 -7.20 -9.41 5.57
N THR A 104 -7.18 -8.20 6.11
CA THR A 104 -6.41 -7.82 7.30
C THR A 104 -7.30 -7.70 8.53
N ILE A 105 -6.71 -7.53 9.72
CA ILE A 105 -7.43 -7.15 10.94
C ILE A 105 -7.47 -5.64 11.03
N HIS A 106 -8.60 -5.06 10.61
CA HIS A 106 -8.80 -3.61 10.65
C HIS A 106 -10.29 -3.30 10.89
N PRO A 107 -10.67 -2.12 11.46
CA PRO A 107 -12.06 -1.76 11.73
C PRO A 107 -12.97 -1.71 10.51
N VAL A 108 -12.39 -1.44 9.32
CA VAL A 108 -13.07 -1.56 8.03
C VAL A 108 -12.37 -2.63 7.19
N VAL A 109 -13.04 -3.14 6.17
CA VAL A 109 -12.42 -4.11 5.26
C VAL A 109 -11.20 -3.48 4.60
N CYS A 110 -10.06 -4.10 4.82
CA CYS A 110 -8.76 -3.69 4.28
C CYS A 110 -8.03 -4.94 3.75
N TYR A 111 -7.27 -4.78 2.68
CA TYR A 111 -6.53 -5.85 2.06
C TYR A 111 -5.04 -5.53 1.95
N ALA A 112 -4.23 -6.46 2.45
CA ALA A 112 -2.82 -6.52 2.10
C ALA A 112 -2.66 -6.96 0.64
N MET A 113 -1.57 -6.54 0.03
CA MET A 113 -1.24 -6.82 -1.37
C MET A 113 0.14 -7.46 -1.48
N ARG A 114 0.23 -8.61 -2.15
CA ARG A 114 1.49 -9.20 -2.60
C ARG A 114 1.58 -8.99 -4.11
N ILE A 115 2.56 -8.23 -4.54
CA ILE A 115 2.75 -7.76 -5.91
C ILE A 115 4.03 -8.40 -6.46
N VAL A 116 3.88 -9.22 -7.50
CA VAL A 116 5.00 -9.83 -8.21
C VAL A 116 5.16 -9.11 -9.55
N GLU A 117 6.34 -8.55 -9.80
CA GLU A 117 6.68 -8.05 -11.13
C GLU A 117 7.14 -9.23 -12.01
N GLU A 118 6.36 -9.54 -13.05
CA GLU A 118 6.50 -10.79 -13.82
C GLU A 118 7.81 -10.90 -14.60
N THR A 119 8.43 -9.78 -15.00
CA THR A 119 9.65 -9.79 -15.80
C THR A 119 10.89 -10.15 -14.98
N THR A 120 10.97 -9.63 -13.76
CA THR A 120 12.12 -9.80 -12.86
C THR A 120 11.90 -10.85 -11.78
N GLY A 121 10.62 -11.18 -11.51
CA GLY A 121 10.21 -12.01 -10.40
C GLY A 121 10.33 -11.31 -9.04
N LYS A 122 10.52 -9.98 -9.02
CA LYS A 122 10.62 -9.21 -7.78
C LYS A 122 9.30 -9.14 -7.06
N VAL A 123 9.35 -9.20 -5.75
CA VAL A 123 8.18 -9.26 -4.87
C VAL A 123 8.15 -8.08 -3.92
N PHE A 124 7.09 -7.31 -4.02
CA PHE A 124 6.73 -6.26 -3.08
C PHE A 124 5.48 -6.66 -2.30
N VAL A 125 5.50 -6.50 -0.98
CA VAL A 125 4.32 -6.72 -0.14
C VAL A 125 4.00 -5.46 0.63
N PHE A 126 2.74 -5.03 0.55
CA PHE A 126 2.17 -3.94 1.34
C PHE A 126 1.07 -4.48 2.23
N THR A 127 1.10 -4.18 3.52
CA THR A 127 0.12 -4.70 4.47
C THR A 127 -1.24 -4.02 4.38
N GLY A 128 -1.32 -2.82 3.79
CA GLY A 128 -2.41 -1.91 4.15
C GLY A 128 -2.33 -1.62 5.64
N ASP A 129 -3.46 -1.33 6.26
CA ASP A 129 -3.58 -1.20 7.71
C ASP A 129 -3.99 -2.54 8.32
N SER A 130 -3.28 -2.97 9.36
CA SER A 130 -3.54 -4.27 9.97
C SER A 130 -3.06 -4.40 11.40
N GLY A 131 -3.87 -5.03 12.24
CA GLY A 131 -3.39 -5.73 13.44
C GLY A 131 -2.61 -6.99 13.08
N TYR A 132 -1.96 -7.59 14.07
CA TYR A 132 -1.10 -8.76 13.89
C TYR A 132 -1.88 -9.99 13.38
N LEU A 133 -1.39 -10.58 12.28
CA LEU A 133 -1.82 -11.86 11.73
C LEU A 133 -0.59 -12.73 11.44
N GLU A 134 -0.55 -13.93 11.99
CA GLU A 134 0.54 -14.90 11.74
C GLU A 134 0.66 -15.25 10.25
N SER A 135 -0.47 -15.25 9.53
CA SER A 135 -0.52 -15.51 8.07
C SER A 135 0.31 -14.56 7.22
N PHE A 136 0.67 -13.39 7.73
CA PHE A 136 1.61 -12.51 7.04
C PHE A 136 2.98 -13.14 6.83
N ALA A 137 3.41 -14.07 7.69
CA ALA A 137 4.68 -14.77 7.51
C ALA A 137 4.73 -15.56 6.19
N ASP A 138 3.63 -16.22 5.82
CA ASP A 138 3.50 -16.92 4.56
C ASP A 138 3.20 -15.97 3.39
N PHE A 139 2.33 -14.98 3.62
CA PHE A 139 1.94 -14.02 2.60
C PHE A 139 3.10 -13.14 2.12
N ALA A 140 3.98 -12.71 3.04
CA ALA A 140 5.17 -11.91 2.74
C ALA A 140 6.43 -12.75 2.47
N LYS A 141 6.29 -14.09 2.38
CA LYS A 141 7.43 -14.99 2.25
C LYS A 141 8.36 -14.58 1.12
N ASP A 142 9.67 -14.47 1.45
CA ASP A 142 10.77 -14.13 0.56
C ASP A 142 10.58 -12.81 -0.22
N ALA A 143 9.79 -11.85 0.30
CA ALA A 143 9.60 -10.55 -0.33
C ALA A 143 10.92 -9.78 -0.44
N ASP A 144 11.13 -9.13 -1.58
CA ASP A 144 12.26 -8.22 -1.78
C ASP A 144 12.09 -6.95 -0.94
N LEU A 145 10.83 -6.47 -0.84
CA LEU A 145 10.42 -5.35 -0.01
C LEU A 145 9.11 -5.65 0.70
N PHE A 146 9.10 -5.50 2.03
CA PHE A 146 7.92 -5.58 2.88
C PHE A 146 7.63 -4.22 3.48
N LEU A 147 6.57 -3.55 3.00
CA LEU A 147 6.08 -2.28 3.51
C LEU A 147 4.97 -2.56 4.51
N ALA A 148 5.28 -2.37 5.80
CA ALA A 148 4.41 -2.80 6.89
C ALA A 148 3.86 -1.60 7.69
N ASP A 149 2.54 -1.60 7.92
CA ASP A 149 1.90 -0.75 8.92
C ASP A 149 2.67 -0.86 10.25
N THR A 150 3.00 0.27 10.86
CA THR A 150 3.76 0.26 12.11
C THR A 150 3.40 1.50 12.94
N TYR A 151 2.15 1.56 13.33
CA TYR A 151 1.63 2.71 14.10
C TYR A 151 2.00 2.66 15.59
N LEU A 152 2.35 1.48 16.13
CA LEU A 152 2.51 1.28 17.56
C LEU A 152 3.94 0.88 17.95
N PHE A 153 4.37 1.32 19.15
CA PHE A 153 5.61 0.91 19.78
C PHE A 153 5.48 -0.46 20.46
N GLU A 154 6.62 -1.16 20.67
CA GLU A 154 6.70 -2.38 21.47
C GLU A 154 5.98 -2.19 22.82
N GLY A 155 5.20 -3.19 23.26
CA GLY A 155 4.37 -3.17 24.47
C GLY A 155 2.88 -2.96 24.20
N ASN A 156 2.47 -2.73 22.95
CA ASN A 156 1.07 -2.58 22.54
C ASN A 156 0.65 -3.70 21.56
N GLU A 157 1.25 -4.89 21.67
CA GLU A 157 1.03 -6.01 20.75
C GLU A 157 -0.43 -6.47 20.74
N HIS A 158 -0.82 -7.12 19.64
CA HIS A 158 -2.18 -7.62 19.40
C HIS A 158 -3.25 -6.53 19.34
N HIS A 159 -2.88 -5.33 18.92
CA HIS A 159 -3.84 -4.28 18.64
C HIS A 159 -4.72 -4.67 17.43
N HIS A 160 -6.02 -4.35 17.53
CA HIS A 160 -7.03 -4.77 16.55
C HIS A 160 -7.02 -4.01 15.22
N ALA A 161 -6.07 -3.11 15.01
CA ALA A 161 -6.02 -2.27 13.81
C ALA A 161 -4.61 -2.07 13.24
N HIS A 162 -3.55 -2.12 14.06
CA HIS A 162 -2.19 -1.76 13.63
C HIS A 162 -1.14 -2.63 14.30
N PHE A 163 -0.02 -2.86 13.60
CA PHE A 163 1.15 -3.52 14.17
C PHE A 163 1.92 -2.63 15.13
N THR A 164 2.59 -3.29 16.07
CA THR A 164 3.72 -2.71 16.77
C THR A 164 5.01 -2.86 15.93
N SER A 165 6.00 -2.02 16.21
CA SER A 165 7.36 -2.14 15.68
C SER A 165 7.94 -3.54 15.84
N LYS A 166 7.72 -4.16 16.99
CA LYS A 166 8.18 -5.52 17.28
C LYS A 166 7.47 -6.55 16.41
N GLU A 167 6.15 -6.50 16.28
CA GLU A 167 5.37 -7.42 15.46
C GLU A 167 5.76 -7.32 13.99
N ALA A 168 5.96 -6.10 13.46
CA ALA A 168 6.45 -5.89 12.10
C ALA A 168 7.82 -6.54 11.88
N GLY A 169 8.74 -6.38 12.83
CA GLY A 169 10.07 -7.00 12.79
C GLY A 169 10.03 -8.53 12.88
N GLU A 170 9.21 -9.10 13.77
CA GLU A 170 9.03 -10.55 13.91
C GLU A 170 8.42 -11.18 12.65
N LEU A 171 7.43 -10.53 12.05
CA LEU A 171 6.84 -10.97 10.78
C LEU A 171 7.86 -10.92 9.64
N ALA A 172 8.61 -9.83 9.52
CA ALA A 172 9.66 -9.71 8.52
C ALA A 172 10.71 -10.82 8.62
N LYS A 173 11.10 -11.19 9.86
CA LYS A 173 12.02 -12.30 10.12
C LYS A 173 11.41 -13.65 9.76
N SER A 174 10.18 -13.90 10.16
CA SER A 174 9.48 -15.16 9.89
C SER A 174 9.23 -15.36 8.40
N ALA A 175 8.92 -14.28 7.68
CA ALA A 175 8.73 -14.27 6.24
C ALA A 175 10.05 -14.29 5.43
N ASN A 176 11.21 -14.19 6.08
CA ASN A 176 12.54 -14.12 5.42
C ASN A 176 12.60 -13.00 4.36
N VAL A 177 12.06 -11.82 4.65
CA VAL A 177 12.09 -10.69 3.71
C VAL A 177 13.50 -10.11 3.58
N LYS A 178 13.82 -9.47 2.47
CA LYS A 178 15.14 -8.85 2.27
C LYS A 178 15.23 -7.46 2.90
N LYS A 179 14.13 -6.70 2.81
CA LYS A 179 14.01 -5.35 3.37
C LYS A 179 12.64 -5.16 4.02
N LEU A 180 12.62 -4.57 5.23
CA LEU A 180 11.43 -4.10 5.92
C LEU A 180 11.39 -2.57 5.87
N VAL A 181 10.29 -2.01 5.42
CA VAL A 181 10.02 -0.57 5.50
C VAL A 181 8.80 -0.36 6.39
N LEU A 182 8.97 0.40 7.46
CA LEU A 182 7.91 0.76 8.39
C LEU A 182 7.15 1.95 7.82
N THR A 183 5.85 1.81 7.64
CA THR A 183 4.93 2.86 7.15
C THR A 183 3.78 3.07 8.11
N HIS A 184 2.85 3.98 7.78
CA HIS A 184 1.75 4.36 8.67
C HIS A 184 2.25 4.75 10.06
N LEU A 185 3.31 5.58 10.09
CA LEU A 185 4.08 5.88 11.29
C LEU A 185 3.28 6.74 12.28
N PRO A 186 3.47 6.54 13.60
CA PRO A 186 2.81 7.36 14.60
C PRO A 186 3.24 8.83 14.48
N GLN A 187 2.29 9.73 14.75
CA GLN A 187 2.54 11.17 14.74
C GLN A 187 3.26 11.66 16.02
N PHE A 188 3.43 10.77 16.99
CA PHE A 188 4.02 11.06 18.30
C PHE A 188 5.04 9.99 18.67
N GLY A 189 6.00 10.36 19.50
CA GLY A 189 7.06 9.47 19.97
C GLY A 189 8.34 9.58 19.15
N ASP A 190 9.31 8.74 19.48
CA ASP A 190 10.62 8.71 18.83
C ASP A 190 10.62 7.63 17.72
N LEU A 191 10.60 8.07 16.48
CA LEU A 191 10.61 7.17 15.32
C LEU A 191 11.91 6.35 15.21
N GLU A 192 13.04 6.85 15.72
CA GLU A 192 14.28 6.07 15.81
C GLU A 192 14.14 4.93 16.84
N GLN A 193 13.42 5.15 17.94
CA GLN A 193 13.08 4.08 18.87
C GLN A 193 12.22 3.03 18.16
N LEU A 194 11.17 3.43 17.45
CA LEU A 194 10.28 2.55 16.69
C LEU A 194 11.08 1.66 15.73
N LYS A 195 11.98 2.28 14.96
CA LYS A 195 12.88 1.58 14.02
C LYS A 195 13.81 0.60 14.73
N ASN A 196 14.41 1.00 15.84
CA ASN A 196 15.34 0.16 16.61
C ASN A 196 14.64 -1.06 17.22
N GLU A 197 13.39 -0.92 17.68
CA GLU A 197 12.56 -2.02 18.17
C GLU A 197 12.31 -3.04 17.03
N ALA A 198 11.87 -2.57 15.87
CA ALA A 198 11.65 -3.40 14.69
C ALA A 198 12.94 -4.09 14.21
N GLN A 199 14.06 -3.34 14.17
CA GLN A 199 15.37 -3.90 13.79
C GLN A 199 15.84 -5.01 14.75
N LYS A 200 15.64 -4.81 16.05
CA LYS A 200 15.95 -5.81 17.07
C LYS A 200 15.13 -7.10 16.87
N ALA A 201 13.85 -6.96 16.56
CA ALA A 201 12.95 -8.07 16.31
C ALA A 201 13.25 -8.80 14.98
N ALA A 202 13.49 -8.05 13.91
CA ALA A 202 13.85 -8.58 12.59
C ALA A 202 15.23 -9.28 12.57
N GLY A 203 16.14 -8.85 13.45
CA GLY A 203 17.50 -9.38 13.50
C GLY A 203 18.44 -8.68 12.51
N LYS A 204 19.70 -9.14 12.47
CA LYS A 204 20.78 -8.46 11.71
C LYS A 204 20.75 -8.72 10.19
N GLY A 205 19.96 -9.69 9.75
CA GLY A 205 19.96 -10.10 8.33
C GLY A 205 18.97 -9.30 7.47
N ILE A 206 18.11 -8.49 8.07
CA ILE A 206 17.08 -7.71 7.40
C ILE A 206 17.37 -6.23 7.58
N ASP A 207 17.39 -5.49 6.49
CA ASP A 207 17.53 -4.03 6.50
C ASP A 207 16.16 -3.40 6.86
N VAL A 208 16.11 -2.61 7.95
CA VAL A 208 14.90 -1.96 8.44
C VAL A 208 15.02 -0.46 8.25
N GLU A 209 14.06 0.12 7.52
CA GLU A 209 14.01 1.55 7.25
C GLU A 209 12.64 2.14 7.61
N LEU A 210 12.60 3.45 7.87
CA LEU A 210 11.34 4.20 7.96
C LEU A 210 10.93 4.67 6.57
N ALA A 211 9.65 4.58 6.25
CA ALA A 211 9.07 5.30 5.13
C ALA A 211 9.19 6.81 5.36
N ALA A 212 9.44 7.54 4.31
CA ALA A 212 9.46 8.99 4.33
C ALA A 212 8.97 9.52 2.99
N VAL A 213 8.45 10.75 2.99
CA VAL A 213 8.05 11.44 1.76
C VAL A 213 9.25 11.52 0.82
N ASP A 214 9.02 11.30 -0.47
CA ASP A 214 10.03 11.31 -1.56
C ASP A 214 11.13 10.24 -1.44
N LYS A 215 10.98 9.27 -0.54
CA LYS A 215 11.95 8.18 -0.42
C LYS A 215 11.70 7.10 -1.47
N VAL A 216 12.76 6.76 -2.21
CA VAL A 216 12.73 5.74 -3.26
C VAL A 216 13.43 4.47 -2.78
N PHE A 217 12.78 3.34 -2.99
CA PHE A 217 13.34 2.01 -2.73
C PHE A 217 13.45 1.25 -4.06
N ASN A 218 14.65 0.76 -4.35
CA ASN A 218 14.87 -0.13 -5.49
C ASN A 218 14.91 -1.59 -5.00
N ILE A 219 14.23 -2.47 -5.70
CA ILE A 219 14.12 -3.88 -5.37
C ILE A 219 14.55 -4.78 -6.53
#